data_0fee9b2ea97bc476bc6b6a2e70222194
#
_entry.id   0fee9b2ea97bc476bc6b6a2e70222194
#
_cell.length_a   1.000
_cell.length_b   1.000
_cell.length_c   1.000
_cell.angle_alpha   90.00
_cell.angle_beta   90.00
_cell.angle_gamma   90.00
#
_symmetry.space_group_name_H-M   'P 1'
#
loop_
_entity.id
_entity.type
_entity.pdbx_description
1 polymer ?
#
loop_
_entity_poly.entity_id
_entity_poly.type
_entity_poly.pdbx_seq_one_letter_code
_entity_poly.pdbx_strand_id
1 'polypeptide(L)'
;NTAFALSFVFLFSAPLIFHSHRHIMFVNYMPFLLLGFMAIEDYFEGKRKYMVTLWAFLMLMTSYFFAVSGLAAMAVYGVYRWLKINEKPTFKKFCKDGTAFAFRLILAVIMACVLILPTLHCMLSGREAGNSHVDLKSFIPGVNLKFLLYYHYSIGLCLFTVLSIISAVFSKQRYRRFLGIVMMVIATCPIIVYMLNGTLYVDPKVLIPFLPLGMLLFGHTYFDIIRGKLKLKPLAVITLLVALAGVFWFKTTKKVEFYIILDFVVLMSSLFVYRRCKKEFILNIGMSLCLVVSTVYANFADELVPLSELEYDNSSDMNTLADYVGSQEEISRTSN
;
A
#
# COMPACT_ATOMS: atom_id res chain seq x y z
N ASN A 1 -11.64 10.82 -18.78
CA ASN A 1 -10.18 10.93 -18.91
C ASN A 1 -9.43 10.84 -17.56
N THR A 2 -9.87 11.54 -16.52
CA THR A 2 -9.17 11.53 -15.22
C THR A 2 -9.27 10.19 -14.50
N ALA A 3 -10.43 9.51 -14.51
CA ALA A 3 -10.57 8.18 -13.93
C ALA A 3 -9.63 7.17 -14.60
N PHE A 4 -9.50 7.24 -15.93
CA PHE A 4 -8.57 6.42 -16.67
C PHE A 4 -7.11 6.70 -16.27
N ALA A 5 -6.72 7.97 -16.16
CA ALA A 5 -5.38 8.33 -15.70
C ALA A 5 -5.09 7.82 -14.29
N LEU A 6 -6.04 7.94 -13.35
CA LEU A 6 -5.88 7.42 -11.99
C LEU A 6 -5.81 5.88 -11.95
N SER A 7 -6.58 5.19 -12.79
CA SER A 7 -6.50 3.73 -12.92
C SER A 7 -5.14 3.30 -13.47
N PHE A 8 -4.63 4.02 -14.46
CA PHE A 8 -3.29 3.80 -15.00
C PHE A 8 -2.22 3.99 -13.91
N VAL A 9 -2.31 5.10 -13.16
CA VAL A 9 -1.42 5.38 -12.01
C VAL A 9 -1.46 4.24 -10.98
N PHE A 10 -2.63 3.71 -10.69
CA PHE A 10 -2.80 2.60 -9.77
C PHE A 10 -2.14 1.32 -10.28
N LEU A 11 -2.42 0.94 -11.53
CA LEU A 11 -1.90 -0.30 -12.13
C LEU A 11 -0.38 -0.30 -12.26
N PHE A 12 0.22 0.86 -12.51
CA PHE A 12 1.66 1.03 -12.64
C PHE A 12 2.37 1.39 -11.31
N SER A 13 1.70 1.24 -10.18
CA SER A 13 2.36 1.37 -8.87
C SER A 13 3.40 0.28 -8.66
N ALA A 14 4.50 0.62 -7.97
CA ALA A 14 5.60 -0.31 -7.76
C ALA A 14 5.18 -1.67 -7.17
N PRO A 15 4.31 -1.74 -6.14
CA PRO A 15 3.89 -3.05 -5.59
C PRO A 15 3.10 -3.89 -6.59
N LEU A 16 2.21 -3.29 -7.39
CA LEU A 16 1.41 -4.06 -8.34
C LEU A 16 2.26 -4.62 -9.48
N ILE A 17 3.14 -3.80 -10.06
CA ILE A 17 4.05 -4.27 -11.12
C ILE A 17 4.99 -5.35 -10.60
N PHE A 18 5.70 -5.10 -9.50
CA PHE A 18 6.69 -6.02 -8.98
C PHE A 18 6.08 -7.37 -8.57
N HIS A 19 4.98 -7.35 -7.82
CA HIS A 19 4.38 -8.58 -7.31
C HIS A 19 3.49 -9.30 -8.33
N SER A 20 3.12 -8.67 -9.44
CA SER A 20 2.39 -9.36 -10.52
C SER A 20 3.19 -10.49 -11.16
N HIS A 21 4.51 -10.42 -11.17
CA HIS A 21 5.38 -11.43 -11.77
C HIS A 21 6.24 -12.19 -10.74
N ARG A 22 6.43 -11.67 -9.53
CA ARG A 22 7.32 -12.32 -8.54
C ARG A 22 6.58 -12.97 -7.37
N HIS A 23 5.68 -12.24 -6.72
CA HIS A 23 4.94 -12.72 -5.55
C HIS A 23 3.45 -12.39 -5.68
N ILE A 24 2.78 -13.03 -6.62
CA ILE A 24 1.38 -12.75 -6.97
C ILE A 24 0.43 -12.78 -5.76
N MET A 25 0.76 -13.58 -4.72
CA MET A 25 0.00 -13.63 -3.47
C MET A 25 -0.09 -12.28 -2.73
N PHE A 26 0.79 -11.33 -3.05
CA PHE A 26 0.80 -10.00 -2.43
C PHE A 26 -0.17 -9.03 -3.10
N VAL A 27 -0.72 -9.38 -4.26
CA VAL A 27 -1.60 -8.51 -5.04
C VAL A 27 -2.88 -9.18 -5.53
N ASN A 28 -2.98 -10.52 -5.50
CA ASN A 28 -4.13 -11.27 -6.01
C ASN A 28 -5.45 -10.99 -5.28
N TYR A 29 -5.40 -10.51 -4.03
CA TYR A 29 -6.58 -10.09 -3.26
C TYR A 29 -7.06 -8.67 -3.62
N MET A 30 -6.26 -7.88 -4.32
CA MET A 30 -6.53 -6.46 -4.61
C MET A 30 -7.86 -6.22 -5.34
N PRO A 31 -8.26 -7.04 -6.34
CA PRO A 31 -9.58 -6.90 -6.95
C PRO A 31 -10.73 -7.01 -5.94
N PHE A 32 -10.65 -7.95 -5.00
CA PHE A 32 -11.70 -8.14 -3.97
C PHE A 32 -11.70 -6.99 -2.96
N LEU A 33 -10.53 -6.44 -2.61
CA LEU A 33 -10.42 -5.25 -1.78
C LEU A 33 -11.07 -4.03 -2.44
N LEU A 34 -10.82 -3.81 -3.74
CA LEU A 34 -11.43 -2.71 -4.49
C LEU A 34 -12.96 -2.86 -4.62
N LEU A 35 -13.44 -4.08 -4.88
CA LEU A 35 -14.86 -4.39 -4.88
C LEU A 35 -15.48 -4.22 -3.49
N GLY A 36 -14.70 -4.50 -2.44
CA GLY A 36 -15.06 -4.20 -1.05
C GLY A 36 -15.24 -2.70 -0.81
N PHE A 37 -14.37 -1.85 -1.35
CA PHE A 37 -14.54 -0.40 -1.26
C PHE A 37 -15.79 0.08 -2.01
N MET A 38 -16.08 -0.47 -3.19
CA MET A 38 -17.32 -0.17 -3.90
C MET A 38 -18.55 -0.63 -3.11
N ALA A 39 -18.49 -1.80 -2.46
CA ALA A 39 -19.56 -2.29 -1.62
C ALA A 39 -19.78 -1.42 -0.37
N ILE A 40 -18.71 -0.79 0.17
CA ILE A 40 -18.83 0.18 1.25
C ILE A 40 -19.57 1.45 0.79
N GLU A 41 -19.34 1.92 -0.45
CA GLU A 41 -20.15 3.00 -1.03
C GLU A 41 -21.64 2.63 -1.06
N ASP A 42 -21.98 1.44 -1.63
CA ASP A 42 -23.35 0.92 -1.67
C ASP A 42 -23.96 0.74 -0.27
N TYR A 43 -23.17 0.26 0.69
CA TYR A 43 -23.60 0.08 2.08
C TYR A 43 -24.10 1.38 2.71
N PHE A 44 -23.34 2.45 2.60
CA PHE A 44 -23.71 3.76 3.15
C PHE A 44 -24.81 4.47 2.35
N GLU A 45 -25.05 4.08 1.11
CA GLU A 45 -26.21 4.48 0.32
C GLU A 45 -27.48 3.64 0.64
N GLY A 46 -27.38 2.67 1.53
CA GLY A 46 -28.48 1.79 1.90
C GLY A 46 -28.73 0.63 0.93
N LYS A 47 -27.87 0.47 -0.09
CA LYS A 47 -27.95 -0.58 -1.11
C LYS A 47 -27.13 -1.80 -0.69
N ARG A 48 -27.49 -2.97 -1.18
CA ARG A 48 -26.72 -4.24 -1.17
C ARG A 48 -25.74 -4.42 0.01
N LYS A 49 -26.21 -4.20 1.24
CA LYS A 49 -25.37 -4.18 2.46
C LYS A 49 -24.57 -5.46 2.70
N TYR A 50 -25.03 -6.60 2.17
CA TYR A 50 -24.37 -7.90 2.29
C TYR A 50 -23.10 -8.00 1.44
N MET A 51 -22.94 -7.17 0.41
CA MET A 51 -21.77 -7.19 -0.47
C MET A 51 -20.47 -6.84 0.27
N VAL A 52 -20.54 -6.04 1.35
CA VAL A 52 -19.36 -5.77 2.19
C VAL A 52 -18.82 -7.07 2.79
N THR A 53 -19.72 -7.90 3.33
CA THR A 53 -19.34 -9.21 3.88
C THR A 53 -18.80 -10.14 2.80
N LEU A 54 -19.46 -10.20 1.63
CA LEU A 54 -19.04 -11.07 0.54
C LEU A 54 -17.62 -10.73 0.05
N TRP A 55 -17.35 -9.47 -0.26
CA TRP A 55 -16.04 -9.06 -0.79
C TRP A 55 -14.93 -9.13 0.27
N ALA A 56 -15.24 -8.80 1.52
CA ALA A 56 -14.31 -9.02 2.62
C ALA A 56 -14.00 -10.51 2.79
N PHE A 57 -14.99 -11.40 2.75
CA PHE A 57 -14.79 -12.83 2.79
C PHE A 57 -13.89 -13.34 1.65
N LEU A 58 -14.18 -12.96 0.40
CA LEU A 58 -13.37 -13.38 -0.75
C LEU A 58 -11.94 -12.85 -0.68
N MET A 59 -11.74 -11.63 -0.20
CA MET A 59 -10.41 -11.07 0.07
C MET A 59 -9.64 -11.93 1.08
N LEU A 60 -10.28 -12.32 2.19
CA LEU A 60 -9.68 -13.17 3.24
C LEU A 60 -9.34 -14.57 2.70
N MET A 61 -10.24 -15.16 1.91
CA MET A 61 -10.03 -16.48 1.30
C MET A 61 -8.89 -16.47 0.26
N THR A 62 -8.64 -15.32 -0.39
CA THR A 62 -7.59 -15.19 -1.40
C THR A 62 -6.22 -14.96 -0.77
N SER A 63 -6.14 -14.22 0.34
CA SER A 63 -4.89 -13.92 1.01
C SER A 63 -5.07 -13.77 2.52
N TYR A 64 -4.79 -14.86 3.25
CA TYR A 64 -4.77 -14.82 4.72
C TYR A 64 -3.68 -13.89 5.25
N PHE A 65 -2.57 -13.75 4.53
CA PHE A 65 -1.43 -12.94 4.93
C PHE A 65 -1.80 -11.45 5.07
N PHE A 66 -2.62 -10.94 4.15
CA PHE A 66 -3.10 -9.55 4.17
C PHE A 66 -4.47 -9.38 4.83
N ALA A 67 -4.98 -10.43 5.51
CA ALA A 67 -6.29 -10.42 6.15
C ALA A 67 -6.48 -9.22 7.09
N VAL A 68 -5.54 -9.05 8.03
CA VAL A 68 -5.62 -7.98 9.06
C VAL A 68 -5.51 -6.60 8.42
N SER A 69 -4.52 -6.39 7.56
CA SER A 69 -4.28 -5.09 6.91
C SER A 69 -5.35 -4.74 5.87
N GLY A 70 -5.88 -5.73 5.15
CA GLY A 70 -6.99 -5.53 4.21
C GLY A 70 -8.29 -5.13 4.92
N LEU A 71 -8.64 -5.83 6.02
CA LEU A 71 -9.78 -5.43 6.86
C LEU A 71 -9.60 -4.06 7.49
N ALA A 72 -8.38 -3.72 7.94
CA ALA A 72 -8.06 -2.40 8.44
C ALA A 72 -8.23 -1.33 7.36
N ALA A 73 -7.78 -1.58 6.13
CA ALA A 73 -8.00 -0.67 5.01
C ALA A 73 -9.48 -0.46 4.70
N MET A 74 -10.30 -1.54 4.72
CA MET A 74 -11.76 -1.46 4.56
C MET A 74 -12.41 -0.67 5.71
N ALA A 75 -11.96 -0.88 6.95
CA ALA A 75 -12.46 -0.13 8.11
C ALA A 75 -12.14 1.36 8.01
N VAL A 76 -10.90 1.71 7.65
CA VAL A 76 -10.47 3.10 7.42
C VAL A 76 -11.30 3.75 6.30
N TYR A 77 -11.52 3.05 5.20
CA TYR A 77 -12.37 3.55 4.12
C TYR A 77 -13.83 3.72 4.57
N GLY A 78 -14.37 2.80 5.39
CA GLY A 78 -15.69 2.92 5.98
C GLY A 78 -15.85 4.18 6.83
N VAL A 79 -14.87 4.47 7.71
CA VAL A 79 -14.87 5.70 8.51
C VAL A 79 -14.75 6.95 7.61
N TYR A 80 -13.87 6.92 6.61
CA TYR A 80 -13.74 7.99 5.62
C TYR A 80 -15.09 8.28 4.94
N ARG A 81 -15.79 7.24 4.46
CA ARG A 81 -17.09 7.39 3.79
C ARG A 81 -18.15 7.89 4.74
N TRP A 82 -18.20 7.35 5.96
CA TRP A 82 -19.12 7.80 7.01
C TRP A 82 -18.95 9.30 7.32
N LEU A 83 -17.70 9.76 7.48
CA LEU A 83 -17.39 11.18 7.71
C LEU A 83 -17.76 12.07 6.52
N LYS A 84 -17.68 11.54 5.29
CA LYS A 84 -18.05 12.28 4.07
C LYS A 84 -19.56 12.51 3.96
N ILE A 85 -20.37 11.57 4.42
CA ILE A 85 -21.82 11.62 4.33
C ILE A 85 -22.42 12.42 5.51
N ASN A 86 -21.80 12.33 6.68
CA ASN A 86 -22.34 12.95 7.90
C ASN A 86 -21.70 14.32 8.15
N GLU A 87 -22.42 15.40 7.80
CA GLU A 87 -21.94 16.76 8.01
C GLU A 87 -21.77 17.11 9.50
N LYS A 88 -22.65 16.59 10.35
CA LYS A 88 -22.62 16.77 11.81
C LYS A 88 -22.47 15.40 12.50
N PRO A 89 -21.25 14.86 12.55
CA PRO A 89 -21.02 13.57 13.18
C PRO A 89 -21.23 13.65 14.69
N THR A 90 -22.11 12.79 15.21
CA THR A 90 -22.34 12.60 16.65
C THR A 90 -21.72 11.28 17.09
N PHE A 91 -21.07 11.23 18.23
CA PHE A 91 -20.44 10.02 18.75
C PHE A 91 -21.43 8.84 18.87
N LYS A 92 -22.66 9.11 19.37
CA LYS A 92 -23.73 8.09 19.44
C LYS A 92 -24.06 7.49 18.08
N LYS A 93 -24.17 8.35 17.03
CA LYS A 93 -24.41 7.89 15.65
C LYS A 93 -23.24 7.10 15.11
N PHE A 94 -22.01 7.57 15.38
CA PHE A 94 -20.79 6.84 14.99
C PHE A 94 -20.74 5.44 15.59
N CYS A 95 -21.00 5.29 16.88
CA CYS A 95 -21.02 3.98 17.52
C CYS A 95 -22.11 3.08 16.92
N LYS A 96 -23.32 3.59 16.70
CA LYS A 96 -24.41 2.80 16.11
C LYS A 96 -24.09 2.34 14.68
N ASP A 97 -23.69 3.25 13.81
CA ASP A 97 -23.42 2.94 12.40
C ASP A 97 -22.12 2.12 12.28
N GLY A 98 -21.10 2.44 13.10
CA GLY A 98 -19.84 1.71 13.17
C GLY A 98 -20.00 0.28 13.65
N THR A 99 -20.80 0.02 14.67
CA THR A 99 -21.08 -1.34 15.16
C THR A 99 -21.79 -2.16 14.07
N ALA A 100 -22.78 -1.58 13.39
CA ALA A 100 -23.49 -2.26 12.31
C ALA A 100 -22.56 -2.57 11.12
N PHE A 101 -21.62 -1.68 10.81
CA PHE A 101 -20.60 -1.90 9.77
C PHE A 101 -19.56 -2.94 10.21
N ALA A 102 -19.02 -2.82 11.43
CA ALA A 102 -18.06 -3.77 12.00
C ALA A 102 -18.62 -5.19 12.03
N PHE A 103 -19.90 -5.35 12.35
CA PHE A 103 -20.58 -6.65 12.31
C PHE A 103 -20.46 -7.33 10.92
N ARG A 104 -20.52 -6.55 9.82
CA ARG A 104 -20.34 -7.09 8.46
C ARG A 104 -18.93 -7.63 8.22
N LEU A 105 -17.92 -6.93 8.73
CA LEU A 105 -16.53 -7.38 8.61
C LEU A 105 -16.27 -8.60 9.52
N ILE A 106 -16.80 -8.60 10.74
CA ILE A 106 -16.69 -9.74 11.67
C ILE A 106 -17.36 -10.99 11.08
N LEU A 107 -18.53 -10.84 10.47
CA LEU A 107 -19.20 -11.95 9.80
C LEU A 107 -18.35 -12.54 8.66
N ALA A 108 -17.66 -11.69 7.88
CA ALA A 108 -16.73 -12.15 6.86
C ALA A 108 -15.55 -12.94 7.45
N VAL A 109 -15.01 -12.50 8.59
CA VAL A 109 -13.96 -13.23 9.33
C VAL A 109 -14.48 -14.58 9.81
N ILE A 110 -15.67 -14.63 10.41
CA ILE A 110 -16.29 -15.89 10.88
C ILE A 110 -16.46 -16.86 9.70
N MET A 111 -16.94 -16.41 8.56
CA MET A 111 -17.06 -17.24 7.36
C MET A 111 -15.70 -17.74 6.87
N ALA A 112 -14.65 -16.91 6.95
CA ALA A 112 -13.29 -17.24 6.53
C ALA A 112 -12.54 -18.12 7.55
N CYS A 113 -13.08 -18.40 8.73
CA CYS A 113 -12.43 -19.26 9.74
C CYS A 113 -12.17 -20.68 9.22
N VAL A 114 -12.88 -21.14 8.20
CA VAL A 114 -12.61 -22.41 7.52
C VAL A 114 -11.17 -22.48 6.96
N LEU A 115 -10.61 -21.35 6.55
CA LEU A 115 -9.22 -21.23 6.09
C LEU A 115 -8.29 -20.69 7.20
N ILE A 116 -8.74 -19.66 7.92
CA ILE A 116 -7.90 -18.93 8.90
C ILE A 116 -7.51 -19.85 10.07
N LEU A 117 -8.43 -20.65 10.61
CA LEU A 117 -8.14 -21.48 11.79
C LEU A 117 -7.10 -22.59 11.50
N PRO A 118 -7.24 -23.41 10.42
CA PRO A 118 -6.20 -24.38 10.07
C PRO A 118 -4.85 -23.73 9.79
N THR A 119 -4.84 -22.61 9.06
CA THR A 119 -3.61 -21.86 8.76
C THR A 119 -2.95 -21.37 10.05
N LEU A 120 -3.70 -20.78 10.96
CA LEU A 120 -3.20 -20.32 12.26
C LEU A 120 -2.66 -21.50 13.09
N HIS A 121 -3.38 -22.61 13.12
CA HIS A 121 -2.93 -23.83 13.80
C HIS A 121 -1.59 -24.32 13.25
N CYS A 122 -1.45 -24.43 11.92
CA CYS A 122 -0.19 -24.80 11.28
C CYS A 122 0.94 -23.82 11.59
N MET A 123 0.65 -22.53 11.61
CA MET A 123 1.66 -21.49 11.94
C MET A 123 2.13 -21.58 13.40
N LEU A 124 1.25 -21.90 14.32
CA LEU A 124 1.57 -22.04 15.73
C LEU A 124 2.28 -23.36 16.04
N SER A 125 1.93 -24.45 15.35
CA SER A 125 2.49 -25.77 15.56
C SER A 125 3.83 -25.99 14.84
N GLY A 126 4.05 -25.37 13.69
CA GLY A 126 5.19 -25.63 12.80
C GLY A 126 6.31 -24.58 12.85
N ARG A 127 6.12 -23.47 13.51
CA ARG A 127 7.20 -22.53 13.79
C ARG A 127 7.79 -22.88 15.14
N GLU A 128 8.95 -23.52 15.13
CA GLU A 128 9.88 -23.30 16.23
C GLU A 128 9.95 -21.77 16.40
N ALA A 129 9.65 -21.30 17.60
CA ALA A 129 9.77 -19.89 17.95
C ALA A 129 11.25 -19.49 17.76
N GLY A 130 11.63 -19.27 16.53
CA GLY A 130 12.87 -18.57 16.24
C GLY A 130 12.77 -17.30 17.05
N ASN A 131 13.70 -17.09 17.97
CA ASN A 131 13.80 -15.94 18.84
C ASN A 131 13.89 -14.64 18.02
N SER A 132 12.84 -14.30 17.30
CA SER A 132 12.70 -12.98 16.69
C SER A 132 12.34 -11.99 17.81
N HIS A 133 13.32 -11.75 18.68
CA HIS A 133 13.25 -10.60 19.58
C HIS A 133 13.17 -9.36 18.68
N VAL A 134 11.97 -8.82 18.56
CA VAL A 134 11.80 -7.54 17.89
C VAL A 134 12.54 -6.52 18.76
N ASP A 135 13.63 -5.97 18.25
CA ASP A 135 14.40 -4.95 18.96
C ASP A 135 13.47 -3.76 19.25
N LEU A 136 13.42 -3.32 20.50
CA LEU A 136 12.64 -2.15 20.92
C LEU A 136 12.97 -0.89 20.11
N LYS A 137 14.19 -0.79 19.58
CA LYS A 137 14.58 0.27 18.65
C LYS A 137 13.77 0.28 17.35
N SER A 138 13.24 -0.87 16.93
CA SER A 138 12.40 -0.98 15.72
C SER A 138 11.04 -0.28 15.88
N PHE A 139 10.62 0.02 17.13
CA PHE A 139 9.37 0.75 17.40
C PHE A 139 9.53 2.26 17.48
N ILE A 140 10.74 2.80 17.33
CA ILE A 140 10.95 4.24 17.36
C ILE A 140 10.24 4.85 16.14
N PRO A 141 9.27 5.76 16.36
CA PRO A 141 8.60 6.44 15.25
C PRO A 141 9.60 7.21 14.40
N GLY A 142 9.46 7.10 13.10
CA GLY A 142 10.34 7.80 12.17
C GLY A 142 9.68 7.98 10.82
N VAL A 143 9.97 9.10 10.15
CA VAL A 143 9.50 9.31 8.78
C VAL A 143 10.42 8.54 7.84
N ASN A 144 9.96 7.40 7.36
CA ASN A 144 10.68 6.64 6.35
C ASN A 144 9.98 6.83 4.98
N LEU A 145 10.47 7.79 4.20
CA LEU A 145 9.94 8.06 2.86
C LEU A 145 10.03 6.84 1.93
N LYS A 146 10.97 5.93 2.17
CA LYS A 146 11.07 4.68 1.42
C LYS A 146 9.77 3.87 1.48
N PHE A 147 9.00 3.94 2.58
CA PHE A 147 7.72 3.24 2.68
C PHE A 147 6.63 3.85 1.81
N LEU A 148 6.75 5.11 1.47
CA LEU A 148 5.77 5.83 0.65
C LEU A 148 6.19 5.93 -0.82
N LEU A 149 7.53 5.96 -1.09
CA LEU A 149 8.10 6.19 -2.41
C LEU A 149 8.77 4.93 -2.96
N TYR A 150 8.46 4.56 -4.17
CA TYR A 150 9.14 3.58 -5.03
C TYR A 150 9.30 2.16 -4.49
N TYR A 151 9.06 1.93 -3.20
CA TYR A 151 9.32 0.64 -2.59
C TYR A 151 8.19 -0.36 -2.88
N HIS A 152 8.53 -1.47 -3.51
CA HIS A 152 7.58 -2.48 -3.94
C HIS A 152 6.95 -3.27 -2.78
N TYR A 153 7.60 -3.34 -1.61
CA TYR A 153 7.02 -3.92 -0.39
C TYR A 153 6.34 -2.86 0.48
N SER A 154 5.69 -1.84 -0.11
CA SER A 154 4.93 -0.84 0.62
C SER A 154 3.86 -0.20 -0.28
N ILE A 155 3.49 1.07 -0.02
CA ILE A 155 2.56 1.83 -0.87
C ILE A 155 3.17 2.12 -2.25
N GLY A 156 4.49 2.37 -2.31
CA GLY A 156 5.30 2.42 -3.53
C GLY A 156 4.77 3.32 -4.64
N LEU A 157 4.30 4.52 -4.30
CA LEU A 157 3.84 5.54 -5.25
C LEU A 157 4.91 6.62 -5.45
N CYS A 158 4.63 7.61 -6.30
CA CYS A 158 5.51 8.72 -6.62
C CYS A 158 5.46 9.85 -5.57
N LEU A 159 6.34 10.83 -5.70
CA LEU A 159 6.46 12.00 -4.82
C LEU A 159 5.12 12.77 -4.67
N PHE A 160 4.30 12.80 -5.73
CA PHE A 160 2.98 13.43 -5.68
C PHE A 160 2.04 12.79 -4.65
N THR A 161 2.21 11.51 -4.33
CA THR A 161 1.44 10.84 -3.27
C THR A 161 1.77 11.37 -1.89
N VAL A 162 3.06 11.54 -1.58
CA VAL A 162 3.50 12.13 -0.31
C VAL A 162 2.92 13.54 -0.16
N LEU A 163 3.01 14.32 -1.22
CA LEU A 163 2.41 15.65 -1.29
C LEU A 163 0.90 15.63 -1.05
N SER A 164 0.22 14.62 -1.60
CA SER A 164 -1.23 14.44 -1.44
C SER A 164 -1.61 14.09 -0.01
N ILE A 165 -0.83 13.25 0.67
CA ILE A 165 -1.01 12.91 2.09
C ILE A 165 -0.83 14.18 2.94
N ILE A 166 0.25 14.94 2.73
CA ILE A 166 0.51 16.19 3.46
C ILE A 166 -0.62 17.21 3.22
N SER A 167 -1.03 17.40 1.96
CA SER A 167 -2.15 18.30 1.61
C SER A 167 -3.46 17.89 2.29
N ALA A 168 -3.71 16.59 2.41
CA ALA A 168 -4.90 16.05 3.06
C ALA A 168 -4.92 16.30 4.56
N VAL A 169 -3.77 16.17 5.25
CA VAL A 169 -3.64 16.48 6.69
C VAL A 169 -4.09 17.91 7.00
N PHE A 170 -3.74 18.86 6.13
CA PHE A 170 -4.10 20.27 6.28
C PHE A 170 -5.45 20.63 5.64
N SER A 171 -6.20 19.64 5.13
CA SER A 171 -7.52 19.89 4.52
C SER A 171 -8.55 20.37 5.53
N LYS A 172 -9.40 21.31 5.10
CA LYS A 172 -10.58 21.74 5.88
C LYS A 172 -11.66 20.66 5.93
N GLN A 173 -11.66 19.73 4.99
CA GLN A 173 -12.65 18.65 4.91
C GLN A 173 -12.27 17.53 5.89
N ARG A 174 -13.13 17.26 6.87
CA ARG A 174 -12.89 16.29 7.97
C ARG A 174 -12.50 14.89 7.46
N TYR A 175 -13.21 14.38 6.46
CA TYR A 175 -12.95 13.06 5.90
C TYR A 175 -11.58 12.95 5.20
N ARG A 176 -11.15 14.00 4.48
CA ARG A 176 -9.82 14.03 3.86
C ARG A 176 -8.72 14.14 4.91
N ARG A 177 -8.91 15.02 5.90
CA ARG A 177 -7.96 15.19 7.01
C ARG A 177 -7.80 13.88 7.79
N PHE A 178 -8.91 13.20 8.10
CA PHE A 178 -8.89 11.89 8.74
C PHE A 178 -8.02 10.91 7.94
N LEU A 179 -8.28 10.74 6.64
CA LEU A 179 -7.53 9.82 5.80
C LEU A 179 -6.05 10.21 5.68
N GLY A 180 -5.75 11.51 5.54
CA GLY A 180 -4.37 12.02 5.53
C GLY A 180 -3.62 11.72 6.82
N ILE A 181 -4.26 11.93 7.97
CA ILE A 181 -3.68 11.62 9.29
C ILE A 181 -3.44 10.11 9.43
N VAL A 182 -4.42 9.27 9.07
CA VAL A 182 -4.27 7.81 9.13
C VAL A 182 -3.10 7.34 8.26
N MET A 183 -3.01 7.80 7.01
CA MET A 183 -1.91 7.45 6.12
C MET A 183 -0.55 7.92 6.65
N MET A 184 -0.48 9.12 7.23
CA MET A 184 0.73 9.64 7.87
C MET A 184 1.13 8.79 9.07
N VAL A 185 0.18 8.47 9.96
CA VAL A 185 0.42 7.67 11.17
C VAL A 185 0.88 6.26 10.81
N ILE A 186 0.23 5.60 9.86
CA ILE A 186 0.64 4.26 9.40
C ILE A 186 2.06 4.28 8.80
N ALA A 187 2.42 5.34 8.08
CA ALA A 187 3.74 5.47 7.47
C ALA A 187 4.86 5.81 8.47
N THR A 188 4.52 6.37 9.64
CA THR A 188 5.50 6.88 10.61
C THR A 188 5.57 6.08 11.92
N CYS A 189 4.55 5.28 12.22
CA CYS A 189 4.43 4.51 13.46
C CYS A 189 4.69 3.01 13.24
N PRO A 190 5.91 2.51 13.49
CA PRO A 190 6.25 1.09 13.30
C PRO A 190 5.41 0.14 14.14
N ILE A 191 4.91 0.58 15.30
CA ILE A 191 4.03 -0.23 16.15
C ILE A 191 2.73 -0.61 15.44
N ILE A 192 2.19 0.28 14.59
CA ILE A 192 0.98 -0.02 13.81
C ILE A 192 1.32 -1.05 12.73
N VAL A 193 2.47 -0.90 12.06
CA VAL A 193 2.96 -1.88 11.08
C VAL A 193 3.14 -3.25 11.74
N TYR A 194 3.70 -3.29 12.95
CA TYR A 194 3.82 -4.51 13.75
C TYR A 194 2.46 -5.16 14.07
N MET A 195 1.50 -4.35 14.52
CA MET A 195 0.13 -4.84 14.79
C MET A 195 -0.55 -5.37 13.53
N LEU A 196 -0.39 -4.71 12.40
CA LEU A 196 -0.94 -5.13 11.11
C LEU A 196 -0.29 -6.41 10.57
N ASN A 197 0.97 -6.70 10.96
CA ASN A 197 1.67 -7.97 10.68
C ASN A 197 1.32 -9.10 11.68
N GLY A 198 0.24 -8.96 12.46
CA GLY A 198 -0.15 -9.96 13.45
C GLY A 198 0.85 -10.09 14.61
N THR A 199 1.56 -9.02 14.96
CA THR A 199 2.56 -8.93 16.04
C THR A 199 3.78 -9.87 15.87
N LEU A 200 4.13 -10.20 14.63
CA LEU A 200 5.26 -11.10 14.34
C LEU A 200 6.56 -10.33 14.07
N TYR A 201 6.49 -9.26 13.28
CA TYR A 201 7.66 -8.46 12.88
C TYR A 201 7.24 -7.09 12.34
N VAL A 202 8.21 -6.18 12.20
CA VAL A 202 8.00 -4.84 11.63
C VAL A 202 8.47 -4.85 10.17
N ASP A 203 7.52 -5.01 9.22
CA ASP A 203 7.80 -5.00 7.80
C ASP A 203 6.70 -4.21 7.05
N PRO A 204 7.06 -3.26 6.18
CA PRO A 204 6.10 -2.37 5.55
C PRO A 204 5.18 -3.03 4.51
N LYS A 205 5.37 -4.28 4.14
CA LYS A 205 4.53 -4.98 3.14
C LYS A 205 3.04 -4.99 3.48
N VAL A 206 2.69 -4.94 4.76
CA VAL A 206 1.29 -4.79 5.21
C VAL A 206 0.65 -3.46 4.83
N LEU A 207 1.42 -2.51 4.30
CA LEU A 207 0.90 -1.25 3.80
C LEU A 207 0.37 -1.36 2.36
N ILE A 208 0.63 -2.45 1.63
CA ILE A 208 0.14 -2.66 0.26
C ILE A 208 -1.40 -2.53 0.17
N PRO A 209 -2.23 -3.06 1.09
CA PRO A 209 -3.69 -2.85 1.07
C PRO A 209 -4.13 -1.40 1.23
N PHE A 210 -3.25 -0.50 1.70
CA PHE A 210 -3.53 0.92 1.83
C PHE A 210 -3.22 1.72 0.55
N LEU A 211 -2.62 1.08 -0.47
CA LEU A 211 -2.35 1.68 -1.77
C LEU A 211 -3.57 2.38 -2.39
N PRO A 212 -4.78 1.76 -2.45
CA PRO A 212 -5.96 2.43 -2.99
C PRO A 212 -6.37 3.68 -2.21
N LEU A 213 -6.11 3.71 -0.89
CA LEU A 213 -6.37 4.88 -0.04
C LEU A 213 -5.38 6.02 -0.33
N GLY A 214 -4.12 5.69 -0.58
CA GLY A 214 -3.12 6.64 -1.09
C GLY A 214 -3.55 7.22 -2.43
N MET A 215 -4.05 6.37 -3.35
CA MET A 215 -4.58 6.81 -4.63
C MET A 215 -5.82 7.67 -4.53
N LEU A 216 -6.67 7.44 -3.54
CA LEU A 216 -7.83 8.30 -3.27
C LEU A 216 -7.39 9.73 -2.88
N LEU A 217 -6.36 9.86 -2.04
CA LEU A 217 -5.77 11.15 -1.69
C LEU A 217 -5.09 11.81 -2.89
N PHE A 218 -4.36 11.03 -3.68
CA PHE A 218 -3.78 11.45 -4.95
C PHE A 218 -4.86 12.08 -5.85
N GLY A 219 -5.97 11.36 -6.08
CA GLY A 219 -7.09 11.84 -6.87
C GLY A 219 -7.71 13.12 -6.34
N HIS A 220 -7.90 13.23 -5.02
CA HIS A 220 -8.40 14.45 -4.41
C HIS A 220 -7.49 15.66 -4.65
N THR A 221 -6.19 15.51 -4.50
CA THR A 221 -5.22 16.58 -4.71
C THR A 221 -5.15 16.97 -6.19
N TYR A 222 -5.15 15.98 -7.06
CA TYR A 222 -5.19 16.15 -8.51
C TYR A 222 -6.42 16.99 -8.93
N PHE A 223 -7.63 16.63 -8.47
CA PHE A 223 -8.84 17.40 -8.74
C PHE A 223 -8.81 18.82 -8.17
N ASP A 224 -8.21 19.01 -7.00
CA ASP A 224 -8.08 20.34 -6.41
C ASP A 224 -7.12 21.24 -7.21
N ILE A 225 -6.10 20.66 -7.84
CA ILE A 225 -5.21 21.38 -8.79
C ILE A 225 -5.99 21.78 -10.04
N ILE A 226 -6.72 20.85 -10.67
CA ILE A 226 -7.51 21.13 -11.88
C ILE A 226 -8.56 22.20 -11.62
N ARG A 227 -9.24 22.13 -10.48
CA ARG A 227 -10.27 23.09 -10.10
C ARG A 227 -9.70 24.43 -9.58
N GLY A 228 -8.38 24.59 -9.57
CA GLY A 228 -7.71 25.81 -9.10
C GLY A 228 -7.86 26.09 -7.61
N LYS A 229 -8.27 25.09 -6.82
CA LYS A 229 -8.44 25.23 -5.36
C LYS A 229 -7.11 25.20 -4.61
N LEU A 230 -6.10 24.56 -5.15
CA LEU A 230 -4.75 24.49 -4.60
C LEU A 230 -3.84 25.55 -5.25
N LYS A 231 -3.16 26.31 -4.40
CA LYS A 231 -2.15 27.27 -4.86
C LYS A 231 -0.87 26.48 -5.20
N LEU A 232 -0.43 26.54 -6.45
CA LEU A 232 0.73 25.79 -6.94
C LEU A 232 2.07 26.24 -6.31
N LYS A 233 2.19 27.51 -5.88
CA LYS A 233 3.43 28.01 -5.25
C LYS A 233 3.76 27.28 -3.92
N PRO A 234 2.86 27.26 -2.90
CA PRO A 234 3.14 26.51 -1.67
C PRO A 234 3.28 25.01 -1.93
N LEU A 235 2.53 24.46 -2.90
CA LEU A 235 2.66 23.09 -3.32
C LEU A 235 4.09 22.78 -3.80
N ALA A 236 4.65 23.62 -4.67
CA ALA A 236 6.01 23.50 -5.17
C ALA A 236 7.06 23.57 -4.04
N VAL A 237 6.89 24.49 -3.08
CA VAL A 237 7.80 24.61 -1.93
C VAL A 237 7.76 23.36 -1.06
N ILE A 238 6.57 22.85 -0.74
CA ILE A 238 6.41 21.62 0.05
C ILE A 238 7.05 20.43 -0.69
N THR A 239 6.84 20.32 -2.01
CA THR A 239 7.43 19.24 -2.83
C THR A 239 8.96 19.32 -2.80
N LEU A 240 9.52 20.53 -2.92
CA LEU A 240 10.96 20.75 -2.81
C LEU A 240 11.50 20.34 -1.43
N LEU A 241 10.84 20.76 -0.36
CA LEU A 241 11.25 20.37 1.00
C LEU A 241 11.20 18.86 1.23
N VAL A 242 10.17 18.18 0.73
CA VAL A 242 10.05 16.73 0.82
C VAL A 242 11.13 16.03 -0.01
N ALA A 243 11.43 16.52 -1.21
CA ALA A 243 12.49 15.97 -2.05
C ALA A 243 13.86 16.15 -1.40
N LEU A 244 14.16 17.35 -0.89
CA LEU A 244 15.40 17.63 -0.16
C LEU A 244 15.51 16.76 1.10
N ALA A 245 14.46 16.65 1.89
CA ALA A 245 14.43 15.76 3.04
C ALA A 245 14.69 14.30 2.62
N GLY A 246 14.12 13.84 1.49
CA GLY A 246 14.36 12.51 0.94
C GLY A 246 15.83 12.28 0.58
N VAL A 247 16.46 13.25 -0.04
CA VAL A 247 17.86 13.14 -0.48
C VAL A 247 18.84 13.24 0.70
N PHE A 248 18.65 14.22 1.60
CA PHE A 248 19.66 14.52 2.64
C PHE A 248 19.43 13.80 3.97
N TRP A 249 18.19 13.54 4.35
CA TRP A 249 17.87 13.01 5.69
C TRP A 249 17.83 11.49 5.75
N PHE A 250 17.41 10.82 4.67
CA PHE A 250 17.04 9.40 4.71
C PHE A 250 18.16 8.43 4.33
N LYS A 251 19.45 8.82 4.38
CA LYS A 251 20.60 7.93 4.07
C LYS A 251 20.26 6.93 2.95
N THR A 252 19.63 7.43 1.89
CA THR A 252 19.23 6.61 0.76
C THR A 252 20.45 6.21 -0.06
N THR A 253 20.39 5.12 -0.78
CA THR A 253 21.43 4.78 -1.74
C THR A 253 21.45 5.82 -2.87
N LYS A 254 22.61 6.11 -3.46
CA LYS A 254 22.73 7.05 -4.59
C LYS A 254 21.73 6.81 -5.72
N LYS A 255 21.31 5.55 -5.92
CA LYS A 255 20.26 5.19 -6.88
C LYS A 255 18.91 5.84 -6.52
N VAL A 256 18.49 5.74 -5.25
CA VAL A 256 17.19 6.31 -4.80
C VAL A 256 17.18 7.84 -4.89
N GLU A 257 18.29 8.48 -4.55
CA GLU A 257 18.45 9.94 -4.67
C GLU A 257 18.20 10.41 -6.10
N PHE A 258 18.79 9.73 -7.08
CA PHE A 258 18.58 10.04 -8.50
C PHE A 258 17.10 9.97 -8.88
N TYR A 259 16.37 8.93 -8.46
CA TYR A 259 14.96 8.77 -8.79
C TYR A 259 14.07 9.83 -8.10
N ILE A 260 14.38 10.24 -6.87
CA ILE A 260 13.68 11.33 -6.19
C ILE A 260 13.86 12.66 -6.96
N ILE A 261 15.09 12.95 -7.40
CA ILE A 261 15.37 14.16 -8.17
C ILE A 261 14.65 14.11 -9.52
N LEU A 262 14.68 12.98 -10.21
CA LEU A 262 14.01 12.80 -11.49
C LEU A 262 12.48 12.97 -11.36
N ASP A 263 11.86 12.32 -10.37
CA ASP A 263 10.43 12.44 -10.06
C ASP A 263 10.07 13.92 -9.74
N PHE A 264 10.90 14.59 -8.93
CA PHE A 264 10.72 16.00 -8.62
C PHE A 264 10.77 16.88 -9.89
N VAL A 265 11.77 16.69 -10.75
CA VAL A 265 11.91 17.46 -11.99
C VAL A 265 10.71 17.24 -12.92
N VAL A 266 10.29 16.00 -13.11
CA VAL A 266 9.11 15.65 -13.93
C VAL A 266 7.84 16.28 -13.37
N LEU A 267 7.62 16.17 -12.06
CA LEU A 267 6.46 16.73 -11.38
C LEU A 267 6.43 18.26 -11.51
N MET A 268 7.54 18.93 -11.22
CA MET A 268 7.63 20.40 -11.25
C MET A 268 7.48 20.95 -12.68
N SER A 269 8.11 20.29 -13.66
CA SER A 269 7.96 20.65 -15.07
C SER A 269 6.51 20.53 -15.54
N SER A 270 5.85 19.44 -15.15
CA SER A 270 4.45 19.18 -15.49
C SER A 270 3.50 20.23 -14.86
N LEU A 271 3.71 20.57 -13.60
CA LEU A 271 2.94 21.61 -12.91
C LEU A 271 3.19 23.01 -13.52
N PHE A 272 4.42 23.30 -13.89
CA PHE A 272 4.78 24.56 -14.54
C PHE A 272 4.12 24.71 -15.91
N VAL A 273 4.24 23.69 -16.78
CA VAL A 273 3.63 23.68 -18.12
C VAL A 273 2.10 23.72 -17.99
N TYR A 274 1.51 22.93 -17.07
CA TYR A 274 0.08 22.97 -16.80
C TYR A 274 -0.38 24.37 -16.38
N ARG A 275 0.38 25.07 -15.54
CA ARG A 275 0.05 26.44 -15.15
C ARG A 275 -0.03 27.40 -16.33
N ARG A 276 0.82 27.21 -17.34
CA ARG A 276 0.85 28.04 -18.57
C ARG A 276 -0.26 27.67 -19.54
N CYS A 277 -0.41 26.40 -19.83
CA CYS A 277 -1.29 25.92 -20.90
C CYS A 277 -2.72 25.59 -20.41
N LYS A 278 -2.92 25.32 -19.12
CA LYS A 278 -4.21 24.90 -18.52
C LYS A 278 -4.83 23.63 -19.14
N LYS A 279 -4.03 22.81 -19.82
CA LYS A 279 -4.48 21.57 -20.45
C LYS A 279 -4.28 20.39 -19.50
N GLU A 280 -5.35 19.73 -19.07
CA GLU A 280 -5.35 18.57 -18.16
C GLU A 280 -4.47 17.43 -18.67
N PHE A 281 -4.39 17.26 -20.00
CA PHE A 281 -3.55 16.26 -20.65
C PHE A 281 -2.06 16.34 -20.23
N ILE A 282 -1.54 17.55 -20.05
CA ILE A 282 -0.14 17.77 -19.61
C ILE A 282 0.07 17.22 -18.20
N LEU A 283 -0.91 17.47 -17.32
CA LEU A 283 -0.85 16.97 -15.95
C LEU A 283 -0.96 15.44 -15.91
N ASN A 284 -1.82 14.86 -16.76
CA ASN A 284 -1.97 13.41 -16.88
C ASN A 284 -0.67 12.74 -17.34
N ILE A 285 -0.01 13.27 -18.38
CA ILE A 285 1.29 12.77 -18.84
C ILE A 285 2.33 12.90 -17.73
N GLY A 286 2.41 14.04 -17.07
CA GLY A 286 3.38 14.26 -16.01
C GLY A 286 3.22 13.27 -14.87
N MET A 287 2.00 13.04 -14.40
CA MET A 287 1.73 12.06 -13.35
C MET A 287 2.04 10.63 -13.79
N SER A 288 1.75 10.28 -15.05
CA SER A 288 2.11 8.98 -15.61
C SER A 288 3.63 8.81 -15.70
N LEU A 289 4.37 9.84 -16.09
CA LEU A 289 5.84 9.79 -16.11
C LEU A 289 6.45 9.64 -14.72
N CYS A 290 5.93 10.33 -13.70
CA CYS A 290 6.38 10.15 -12.31
C CYS A 290 6.22 8.68 -11.87
N LEU A 291 5.20 7.99 -12.34
CA LEU A 291 4.99 6.58 -12.03
C LEU A 291 5.88 5.66 -12.84
N VAL A 292 6.13 5.98 -14.11
CA VAL A 292 7.13 5.23 -14.90
C VAL A 292 8.47 5.26 -14.19
N VAL A 293 8.88 6.41 -13.62
CA VAL A 293 10.07 6.53 -12.78
C VAL A 293 10.01 5.54 -11.61
N SER A 294 8.89 5.51 -10.89
CA SER A 294 8.67 4.58 -9.77
C SER A 294 8.72 3.10 -10.20
N THR A 295 8.09 2.77 -11.32
CA THR A 295 8.04 1.42 -11.88
C THR A 295 9.43 0.95 -12.34
N VAL A 296 10.15 1.82 -13.06
CA VAL A 296 11.53 1.54 -13.51
C VAL A 296 12.42 1.28 -12.29
N TYR A 297 12.33 2.13 -11.26
CA TYR A 297 13.10 1.90 -10.03
C TYR A 297 12.76 0.55 -9.40
N ALA A 298 11.49 0.20 -9.25
CA ALA A 298 11.07 -1.05 -8.64
C ALA A 298 11.59 -2.28 -9.39
N ASN A 299 11.59 -2.24 -10.72
CA ASN A 299 12.07 -3.34 -11.55
C ASN A 299 13.61 -3.47 -11.54
N PHE A 300 14.32 -2.34 -11.57
CA PHE A 300 15.80 -2.37 -11.52
C PHE A 300 16.35 -2.60 -10.11
N ALA A 301 15.54 -2.48 -9.07
CA ALA A 301 15.91 -2.84 -7.72
C ALA A 301 15.86 -4.37 -7.49
N ASP A 302 15.30 -5.10 -8.43
CA ASP A 302 15.26 -6.55 -8.43
C ASP A 302 16.47 -7.08 -9.20
N GLU A 303 17.39 -7.71 -8.50
CA GLU A 303 18.50 -8.42 -9.13
C GLU A 303 17.92 -9.72 -9.73
N LEU A 304 17.92 -9.79 -11.04
CA LEU A 304 17.65 -11.03 -11.74
C LEU A 304 18.77 -12.02 -11.40
N VAL A 305 18.41 -13.24 -11.06
CA VAL A 305 19.40 -14.30 -10.84
C VAL A 305 20.19 -14.47 -12.14
N PRO A 306 21.51 -14.32 -12.13
CA PRO A 306 22.30 -14.49 -13.33
C PRO A 306 22.20 -15.92 -13.85
N LEU A 307 22.26 -16.09 -15.17
CA LEU A 307 22.14 -17.41 -15.82
C LEU A 307 23.15 -18.42 -15.26
N SER A 308 24.34 -17.94 -14.88
CA SER A 308 25.37 -18.75 -14.25
C SER A 308 24.98 -19.37 -12.90
N GLU A 309 24.14 -18.68 -12.11
CA GLU A 309 23.62 -19.24 -10.86
C GLU A 309 22.52 -20.29 -11.15
N LEU A 310 21.68 -20.05 -12.16
CA LEU A 310 20.68 -21.01 -12.59
C LEU A 310 21.33 -22.29 -13.20
N GLU A 311 22.44 -22.13 -13.91
CA GLU A 311 23.23 -23.25 -14.43
C GLU A 311 23.88 -23.99 -13.29
N TYR A 312 24.36 -23.33 -12.25
CA TYR A 312 24.91 -23.98 -11.05
C TYR A 312 23.85 -24.78 -10.30
N ASP A 313 22.66 -24.21 -10.08
CA ASP A 313 21.56 -24.91 -9.41
C ASP A 313 21.07 -26.15 -10.19
N ASN A 314 21.27 -26.19 -11.50
CA ASN A 314 21.00 -27.36 -12.36
C ASN A 314 22.23 -28.22 -12.61
N SER A 315 23.33 -28.01 -11.89
CA SER A 315 24.55 -28.79 -12.04
C SER A 315 24.36 -30.27 -11.61
N SER A 316 25.19 -31.15 -12.15
CA SER A 316 25.20 -32.57 -11.76
C SER A 316 25.41 -32.77 -10.27
N ASP A 317 26.17 -31.87 -9.62
CA ASP A 317 26.48 -31.93 -8.19
C ASP A 317 25.26 -31.61 -7.34
N MET A 318 24.47 -30.61 -7.73
CA MET A 318 23.22 -30.29 -7.06
C MET A 318 22.15 -31.37 -7.23
N ASN A 319 22.06 -31.97 -8.42
CA ASN A 319 21.17 -33.11 -8.65
C ASN A 319 21.59 -34.33 -7.83
N THR A 320 22.89 -34.65 -7.73
CA THR A 320 23.40 -35.71 -6.88
C THR A 320 23.10 -35.46 -5.40
N LEU A 321 23.22 -34.19 -4.94
CA LEU A 321 22.87 -33.81 -3.58
C LEU A 321 21.36 -33.94 -3.32
N ALA A 322 20.54 -33.54 -4.27
CA ALA A 322 19.08 -33.66 -4.19
C ALA A 322 18.66 -35.15 -4.12
N ASP A 323 19.25 -35.99 -4.93
CA ASP A 323 19.03 -37.46 -4.93
C ASP A 323 19.48 -38.08 -3.61
N TYR A 324 20.62 -37.66 -3.07
CA TYR A 324 21.11 -38.11 -1.77
C TYR A 324 20.16 -37.73 -0.64
N VAL A 325 19.72 -36.45 -0.60
CA VAL A 325 18.77 -35.96 0.42
C VAL A 325 17.42 -36.65 0.27
N GLY A 326 16.95 -36.87 -0.97
CA GLY A 326 15.70 -37.59 -1.25
C GLY A 326 15.73 -39.07 -0.89
N SER A 327 16.91 -39.66 -0.83
CA SER A 327 17.11 -41.09 -0.43
C SER A 327 17.10 -41.32 1.08
N GLN A 328 17.17 -40.25 1.89
CA GLN A 328 17.07 -40.33 3.35
C GLN A 328 15.61 -40.51 3.77
N GLU A 329 15.34 -41.45 4.69
CA GLU A 329 13.98 -41.71 5.20
C GLU A 329 13.43 -40.56 6.01
N GLU A 330 14.28 -39.68 6.54
CA GLU A 330 13.86 -38.46 7.23
C GLU A 330 13.74 -37.29 6.25
N ILE A 331 12.58 -36.67 6.22
CA ILE A 331 12.36 -35.42 5.49
C ILE A 331 13.10 -34.28 6.21
N SER A 332 14.34 -34.03 5.78
CA SER A 332 15.09 -32.88 6.26
C SER A 332 14.67 -31.63 5.46
N ARG A 333 14.30 -30.56 6.14
CA ARG A 333 14.16 -29.23 5.52
C ARG A 333 15.58 -28.68 5.33
N THR A 334 16.08 -28.72 4.11
CA THR A 334 17.23 -27.91 3.76
C THR A 334 16.77 -26.47 3.56
N SER A 335 17.25 -25.56 4.40
CA SER A 335 17.11 -24.13 4.17
C SER A 335 18.21 -23.66 3.24
N ASN A 336 17.84 -23.14 2.09
CA ASN A 336 18.73 -22.31 1.27
C ASN A 336 18.91 -20.94 1.89
#